data_90daafb1311f24f5be89c4c3de106f52
#
_entry.id   90daafb1311f24f5be89c4c3de106f52
#
_cell.length_a   1.000
_cell.length_b   1.000
_cell.length_c   1.000
_cell.angle_alpha   90.00
_cell.angle_beta   90.00
_cell.angle_gamma   90.00
#
_symmetry.space_group_name_H-M   'P 1'
#
loop_
_entity.id
_entity.type
_entity.pdbx_description
1 polymer ?
#
loop_
_entity_poly.entity_id
_entity_poly.type
_entity_poly.pdbx_seq_one_letter_code
_entity_poly.pdbx_strand_id
1 'polypeptide(L)'
;MDHQPGPGVRAKKKARDRLIRLAAAHPDWVLGYQDECWWSRLALPAMHAWVPEGARLRLVERAAPKGDPDPEALSCYGLLRADTGGMLLRFVAGRPVGQVTEDYLGWVCERLQAEGKRALLLVWDNAAWHASKRVRAWIKGHNRAAKAAGGVRIVACFLPVKSPWLNPIEPKWAHGKKAVVEPERLLSADEVRSRVCDYYGCEHLEPLTQLSA
;
A
#
# COMPACT_ATOMS: atom_id res chain seq x y z
N MET A 1 25.08 -16.02 -14.55
CA MET A 1 25.14 -16.71 -13.24
C MET A 1 23.73 -16.76 -12.69
N ASP A 2 23.08 -17.93 -12.77
CA ASP A 2 21.75 -18.16 -12.22
C ASP A 2 21.82 -18.12 -10.69
N HIS A 3 21.40 -17.01 -10.11
CA HIS A 3 21.25 -16.91 -8.67
C HIS A 3 20.03 -17.75 -8.24
N GLN A 4 20.24 -19.01 -7.92
CA GLN A 4 19.18 -19.82 -7.33
C GLN A 4 18.76 -19.18 -5.98
N PRO A 5 17.48 -18.88 -5.78
CA PRO A 5 17.00 -18.28 -4.55
C PRO A 5 17.25 -19.24 -3.37
N GLY A 6 17.78 -18.68 -2.27
CA GLY A 6 18.06 -19.45 -1.05
C GLY A 6 16.81 -20.13 -0.46
N PRO A 7 16.99 -21.12 0.44
CA PRO A 7 15.90 -21.95 0.96
C PRO A 7 14.76 -21.14 1.62
N GLY A 8 15.06 -20.05 2.30
CA GLY A 8 14.04 -19.18 2.90
C GLY A 8 13.16 -18.45 1.88
N VAL A 9 13.72 -18.06 0.73
CA VAL A 9 12.97 -17.43 -0.37
C VAL A 9 12.00 -18.43 -1.01
N ARG A 10 12.45 -19.67 -1.22
CA ARG A 10 11.61 -20.75 -1.77
C ARG A 10 10.43 -21.08 -0.84
N ALA A 11 10.65 -21.14 0.47
CA ALA A 11 9.59 -21.42 1.44
C ALA A 11 8.51 -20.32 1.45
N LYS A 12 8.92 -19.03 1.48
CA LYS A 12 7.98 -17.91 1.45
C LYS A 12 7.22 -17.80 0.12
N LYS A 13 7.89 -18.07 -1.02
CA LYS A 13 7.23 -18.18 -2.32
C LYS A 13 6.17 -19.27 -2.32
N LYS A 14 6.49 -20.48 -1.82
CA LYS A 14 5.52 -21.59 -1.67
C LYS A 14 4.33 -21.20 -0.80
N ALA A 15 4.56 -20.47 0.31
CA ALA A 15 3.50 -19.99 1.19
C ALA A 15 2.54 -19.04 0.44
N ARG A 16 3.07 -18.04 -0.27
CA ARG A 16 2.27 -17.14 -1.12
C ARG A 16 1.48 -17.91 -2.18
N ASP A 17 2.13 -18.81 -2.92
CA ASP A 17 1.50 -19.58 -3.97
C ASP A 17 0.40 -20.52 -3.42
N ARG A 18 0.54 -20.97 -2.16
CA ARG A 18 -0.54 -21.66 -1.44
C ARG A 18 -1.73 -20.74 -1.18
N LEU A 19 -1.51 -19.50 -0.75
CA LEU A 19 -2.60 -18.54 -0.53
C LEU A 19 -3.34 -18.23 -1.83
N ILE A 20 -2.62 -18.11 -2.96
CA ILE A 20 -3.24 -17.91 -4.28
C ILE A 20 -4.20 -19.07 -4.60
N ARG A 21 -3.76 -20.31 -4.40
CA ARG A 21 -4.63 -21.49 -4.63
C ARG A 21 -5.81 -21.55 -3.67
N LEU A 22 -5.62 -21.17 -2.41
CA LEU A 22 -6.71 -21.12 -1.42
C LEU A 22 -7.76 -20.07 -1.80
N ALA A 23 -7.33 -18.88 -2.22
CA ALA A 23 -8.26 -17.85 -2.70
C ALA A 23 -9.08 -18.31 -3.91
N ALA A 24 -8.43 -19.00 -4.86
CA ALA A 24 -9.12 -19.56 -6.02
C ALA A 24 -10.16 -20.66 -5.67
N ALA A 25 -9.93 -21.40 -4.58
CA ALA A 25 -10.82 -22.45 -4.12
C ALA A 25 -11.96 -21.95 -3.20
N HIS A 26 -11.87 -20.73 -2.68
CA HIS A 26 -12.82 -20.17 -1.72
C HIS A 26 -13.29 -18.77 -2.18
N PRO A 27 -14.45 -18.64 -2.84
CA PRO A 27 -14.95 -17.37 -3.36
C PRO A 27 -15.24 -16.31 -2.27
N ASP A 28 -15.44 -16.77 -1.04
CA ASP A 28 -15.63 -15.93 0.16
C ASP A 28 -14.31 -15.51 0.82
N TRP A 29 -13.15 -15.89 0.26
CA TRP A 29 -11.83 -15.47 0.70
C TRP A 29 -11.20 -14.51 -0.29
N VAL A 30 -10.60 -13.44 0.22
CA VAL A 30 -9.93 -12.42 -0.61
C VAL A 30 -8.43 -12.54 -0.46
N LEU A 31 -7.72 -12.69 -1.56
CA LEU A 31 -6.27 -12.49 -1.61
C LEU A 31 -6.00 -11.00 -1.80
N GLY A 32 -5.30 -10.40 -0.85
CA GLY A 32 -4.92 -9.01 -0.86
C GLY A 32 -3.41 -8.82 -0.78
N TYR A 33 -2.88 -7.94 -1.62
CA TYR A 33 -1.48 -7.51 -1.61
C TYR A 33 -1.41 -6.12 -1.00
N GLN A 34 -0.83 -6.01 0.18
CA GLN A 34 -0.76 -4.76 0.93
C GLN A 34 0.63 -4.16 0.84
N ASP A 35 0.66 -2.83 0.81
CA ASP A 35 1.88 -2.03 0.82
C ASP A 35 1.57 -0.58 1.17
N GLU A 36 2.61 0.21 1.49
CA GLU A 36 2.53 1.65 1.67
C GLU A 36 3.18 2.39 0.51
N CYS A 37 2.58 3.54 0.18
CA CYS A 37 3.12 4.42 -0.84
C CYS A 37 3.20 5.86 -0.35
N TRP A 38 4.28 6.54 -0.72
CA TRP A 38 4.46 7.97 -0.52
C TRP A 38 4.20 8.72 -1.82
N TRP A 39 3.37 9.74 -1.74
CA TRP A 39 2.96 10.59 -2.85
C TRP A 39 3.54 11.99 -2.65
N SER A 40 4.51 12.35 -3.48
CA SER A 40 5.07 13.70 -3.46
C SER A 40 4.06 14.71 -4.03
N ARG A 41 3.98 15.87 -3.43
CA ARG A 41 3.26 17.04 -3.97
C ARG A 41 4.07 17.73 -5.07
N LEU A 42 5.35 17.43 -5.14
CA LEU A 42 6.26 17.96 -6.14
C LEU A 42 6.26 17.07 -7.39
N ALA A 43 6.21 17.68 -8.54
CA ALA A 43 6.42 16.97 -9.80
C ALA A 43 7.83 16.37 -9.82
N LEU A 44 7.94 15.10 -10.20
CA LEU A 44 9.23 14.53 -10.53
C LEU A 44 9.72 15.21 -11.81
N PRO A 45 10.96 15.74 -11.87
CA PRO A 45 11.49 16.31 -13.08
C PRO A 45 11.51 15.24 -14.18
N ALA A 46 11.13 15.60 -15.39
CA ALA A 46 11.25 14.71 -16.53
C ALA A 46 12.72 14.33 -16.69
N MET A 47 13.03 13.03 -16.61
CA MET A 47 14.39 12.52 -16.71
C MET A 47 14.96 12.61 -18.14
N HIS A 48 14.09 12.90 -19.12
CA HIS A 48 14.45 12.99 -20.53
C HIS A 48 13.90 14.29 -21.11
N ALA A 49 14.80 15.10 -21.66
CA ALA A 49 14.43 16.27 -22.43
C ALA A 49 15.34 16.34 -23.68
N TRP A 50 14.75 16.72 -24.81
CA TRP A 50 15.49 17.06 -25.99
C TRP A 50 16.00 18.50 -25.83
N VAL A 51 17.32 18.70 -25.87
CA VAL A 51 17.95 20.01 -25.82
C VAL A 51 18.80 20.19 -27.05
N PRO A 52 19.00 21.42 -27.57
CA PRO A 52 19.94 21.70 -28.65
C PRO A 52 21.36 21.22 -28.29
N GLU A 53 22.10 20.81 -29.28
CA GLU A 53 23.50 20.39 -29.09
C GLU A 53 24.31 21.47 -28.37
N GLY A 54 25.05 21.06 -27.33
CA GLY A 54 25.83 21.98 -26.49
C GLY A 54 25.03 22.68 -25.35
N ALA A 55 23.72 22.56 -25.31
CA ALA A 55 22.95 23.05 -24.19
C ALA A 55 23.06 22.14 -22.96
N ARG A 56 23.17 22.73 -21.75
CA ARG A 56 23.16 21.95 -20.50
C ARG A 56 21.74 21.76 -20.03
N LEU A 57 21.33 20.52 -19.81
CA LEU A 57 20.10 20.21 -19.11
C LEU A 57 20.23 20.69 -17.65
N ARG A 58 19.41 21.65 -17.25
CA ARG A 58 19.27 22.06 -15.84
C ARG A 58 17.99 21.47 -15.30
N LEU A 59 18.10 20.56 -14.35
CA LEU A 59 16.96 20.14 -13.53
C LEU A 59 16.69 21.29 -12.54
N VAL A 60 15.51 21.86 -12.61
CA VAL A 60 15.05 22.84 -11.63
C VAL A 60 14.34 22.06 -10.55
N GLU A 61 14.97 21.93 -9.39
CA GLU A 61 14.33 21.38 -8.22
C GLU A 61 13.30 22.40 -7.73
N ARG A 62 12.03 22.01 -7.71
CA ARG A 62 10.97 22.81 -7.14
C ARG A 62 10.86 22.46 -5.67
N ALA A 63 11.07 23.42 -4.80
CA ALA A 63 10.81 23.27 -3.37
C ALA A 63 9.43 23.85 -3.03
N ALA A 64 8.81 23.32 -1.99
CA ALA A 64 7.61 23.95 -1.42
C ALA A 64 7.96 25.38 -0.90
N PRO A 65 7.05 26.35 -1.00
CA PRO A 65 7.26 27.68 -0.44
C PRO A 65 7.58 27.63 1.05
N LYS A 66 8.42 28.53 1.53
CA LYS A 66 8.69 28.66 2.95
C LYS A 66 7.39 28.99 3.70
N GLY A 67 7.04 28.15 4.68
CA GLY A 67 5.80 28.30 5.45
C GLY A 67 4.58 27.58 4.84
N ASP A 68 4.77 26.77 3.81
CA ASP A 68 3.70 25.90 3.29
C ASP A 68 3.23 24.96 4.43
N PRO A 69 1.91 24.97 4.77
CA PRO A 69 1.38 24.15 5.88
C PRO A 69 1.29 22.66 5.55
N ASP A 70 1.28 22.31 4.27
CA ASP A 70 1.12 20.93 3.81
C ASP A 70 2.45 20.15 3.84
N PRO A 71 2.42 18.85 4.15
CA PRO A 71 3.62 18.02 4.09
C PRO A 71 4.10 17.87 2.63
N GLU A 72 5.41 17.77 2.41
CA GLU A 72 5.99 17.57 1.06
C GLU A 72 5.53 16.28 0.38
N ALA A 73 5.22 15.28 1.17
CA ALA A 73 4.70 13.99 0.69
C ALA A 73 3.66 13.41 1.65
N LEU A 74 2.67 12.74 1.08
CA LEU A 74 1.60 12.07 1.81
C LEU A 74 1.80 10.57 1.76
N SER A 75 1.67 9.90 2.90
CA SER A 75 1.68 8.44 2.96
C SER A 75 0.27 7.87 2.85
N CYS A 76 0.13 6.74 2.19
CA CYS A 76 -1.10 5.97 2.19
C CYS A 76 -0.83 4.47 2.30
N TYR A 77 -1.75 3.75 2.92
CA TYR A 77 -1.87 2.31 2.82
C TYR A 77 -2.70 1.92 1.61
N GLY A 78 -2.32 0.85 0.94
CA GLY A 78 -3.11 0.25 -0.12
C GLY A 78 -3.17 -1.25 0.00
N LEU A 79 -4.32 -1.81 -0.38
CA LEU A 79 -4.52 -3.24 -0.57
C LEU A 79 -5.04 -3.46 -1.99
N LEU A 80 -4.24 -4.12 -2.81
CA LEU A 80 -4.68 -4.58 -4.13
C LEU A 80 -5.41 -5.91 -3.95
N ARG A 81 -6.67 -5.96 -4.32
CA ARG A 81 -7.50 -7.17 -4.31
C ARG A 81 -7.27 -8.00 -5.56
N ALA A 82 -6.97 -9.28 -5.40
CA ALA A 82 -6.77 -10.18 -6.55
C ALA A 82 -8.09 -10.60 -7.23
N ASP A 83 -9.19 -10.60 -6.49
CA ASP A 83 -10.50 -11.02 -7.00
C ASP A 83 -11.14 -9.96 -7.93
N THR A 84 -10.99 -8.69 -7.62
CA THR A 84 -11.60 -7.58 -8.38
C THR A 84 -10.58 -6.76 -9.16
N GLY A 85 -9.30 -6.85 -8.82
CA GLY A 85 -8.25 -5.94 -9.31
C GLY A 85 -8.35 -4.52 -8.75
N GLY A 86 -9.33 -4.27 -7.87
CA GLY A 86 -9.55 -2.99 -7.23
C GLY A 86 -8.59 -2.72 -6.08
N MET A 87 -8.50 -1.45 -5.70
CA MET A 87 -7.66 -0.97 -4.60
C MET A 87 -8.52 -0.54 -3.41
N LEU A 88 -8.07 -0.83 -2.20
CA LEU A 88 -8.58 -0.22 -0.98
C LEU A 88 -7.50 0.70 -0.42
N LEU A 89 -7.76 2.01 -0.39
CA LEU A 89 -6.78 3.02 0.00
C LEU A 89 -7.20 3.79 1.26
N ARG A 90 -6.23 4.11 2.10
CA ARG A 90 -6.38 5.07 3.21
C ARG A 90 -5.11 5.90 3.33
N PHE A 91 -5.26 7.22 3.23
CA PHE A 91 -4.19 8.13 3.58
C PHE A 91 -3.94 8.14 5.08
N VAL A 92 -2.74 8.57 5.47
CA VAL A 92 -2.31 8.61 6.86
C VAL A 92 -1.85 10.03 7.20
N ALA A 93 -2.35 10.59 8.28
CA ALA A 93 -1.82 11.81 8.84
C ALA A 93 -0.53 11.47 9.62
N GLY A 94 0.62 11.73 9.00
CA GLY A 94 1.92 11.40 9.54
C GLY A 94 2.57 10.16 8.91
N ARG A 95 3.12 9.27 9.74
CA ARG A 95 3.89 8.11 9.28
C ARG A 95 3.15 6.79 9.51
N PRO A 96 3.32 5.78 8.63
CA PRO A 96 2.87 4.42 8.89
C PRO A 96 3.54 3.86 10.16
N VAL A 97 2.73 3.48 11.12
CA VAL A 97 3.17 2.87 12.39
C VAL A 97 2.22 1.71 12.76
N GLY A 98 2.63 0.88 13.71
CA GLY A 98 1.88 -0.34 14.05
C GLY A 98 0.40 -0.11 14.37
N GLN A 99 0.04 0.96 15.09
CA GLN A 99 -1.36 1.29 15.38
C GLN A 99 -2.15 1.63 14.12
N VAL A 100 -1.62 2.49 13.25
CA VAL A 100 -2.27 2.85 12.00
C VAL A 100 -2.43 1.63 11.08
N THR A 101 -1.47 0.69 11.12
CA THR A 101 -1.59 -0.60 10.43
C THR A 101 -2.77 -1.42 10.98
N GLU A 102 -2.96 -1.45 12.31
CA GLU A 102 -4.08 -2.13 12.97
C GLU A 102 -5.41 -1.53 12.53
N ASP A 103 -5.53 -0.20 12.56
CA ASP A 103 -6.73 0.55 12.17
C ASP A 103 -7.05 0.33 10.68
N TYR A 104 -6.03 0.37 9.83
CA TYR A 104 -6.18 0.10 8.41
C TYR A 104 -6.69 -1.33 8.14
N LEU A 105 -6.09 -2.33 8.76
CA LEU A 105 -6.51 -3.73 8.60
C LEU A 105 -7.91 -3.98 9.17
N GLY A 106 -8.27 -3.33 10.28
CA GLY A 106 -9.62 -3.35 10.84
C GLY A 106 -10.64 -2.84 9.82
N TRP A 107 -10.40 -1.65 9.28
CA TRP A 107 -11.24 -1.05 8.23
C TRP A 107 -11.35 -1.95 6.97
N VAL A 108 -10.24 -2.53 6.51
CA VAL A 108 -10.28 -3.48 5.38
C VAL A 108 -11.18 -4.68 5.69
N CYS A 109 -11.06 -5.26 6.90
CA CYS A 109 -11.89 -6.38 7.30
C CYS A 109 -13.38 -6.02 7.38
N GLU A 110 -13.74 -4.83 7.86
CA GLU A 110 -15.12 -4.33 7.89
C GLU A 110 -15.69 -4.20 6.47
N ARG A 111 -14.92 -3.64 5.53
CA ARG A 111 -15.31 -3.55 4.11
C ARG A 111 -15.55 -4.92 3.49
N LEU A 112 -14.62 -5.84 3.69
CA LEU A 112 -14.74 -7.20 3.19
C LEU A 112 -15.90 -7.96 3.82
N GLN A 113 -16.16 -7.73 5.10
CA GLN A 113 -17.31 -8.32 5.80
C GLN A 113 -18.65 -7.82 5.23
N ALA A 114 -18.75 -6.54 4.92
CA ALA A 114 -19.94 -5.95 4.27
C ALA A 114 -20.21 -6.58 2.88
N GLU A 115 -19.17 -7.10 2.21
CA GLU A 115 -19.27 -7.85 0.95
C GLU A 115 -19.50 -9.36 1.15
N GLY A 116 -19.72 -9.82 2.38
CA GLY A 116 -19.94 -11.24 2.71
C GLY A 116 -18.67 -12.10 2.70
N LYS A 117 -17.49 -11.47 2.67
CA LYS A 117 -16.22 -12.21 2.73
C LYS A 117 -15.93 -12.72 4.15
N ARG A 118 -15.16 -13.79 4.26
CA ARG A 118 -14.89 -14.52 5.51
C ARG A 118 -13.40 -14.58 5.86
N ALA A 119 -12.51 -14.34 4.90
CA ALA A 119 -11.07 -14.32 5.14
C ALA A 119 -10.34 -13.35 4.22
N LEU A 120 -9.34 -12.68 4.77
CA LEU A 120 -8.32 -11.93 4.06
C LEU A 120 -6.99 -12.72 4.08
N LEU A 121 -6.56 -13.20 2.93
CA LEU A 121 -5.25 -13.78 2.72
C LEU A 121 -4.28 -12.63 2.39
N LEU A 122 -3.61 -12.11 3.41
CA LEU A 122 -2.83 -10.89 3.35
C LEU A 122 -1.37 -11.21 2.97
N VAL A 123 -0.95 -10.74 1.81
CA VAL A 123 0.45 -10.79 1.38
C VAL A 123 1.05 -9.40 1.53
N TRP A 124 2.15 -9.28 2.26
CA TRP A 124 2.85 -8.03 2.53
C TRP A 124 4.36 -8.21 2.68
N ASP A 125 5.07 -7.12 2.75
CA ASP A 125 6.51 -7.13 2.91
C ASP A 125 6.95 -7.35 4.38
N ASN A 126 8.25 -7.17 4.63
CA ASN A 126 8.83 -7.33 5.97
C ASN A 126 9.15 -5.98 6.62
N ALA A 127 8.37 -4.92 6.35
CA ALA A 127 8.52 -3.66 7.07
C ALA A 127 8.48 -3.90 8.59
N ALA A 128 9.26 -3.15 9.33
CA ALA A 128 9.44 -3.40 10.77
C ALA A 128 8.11 -3.33 11.54
N TRP A 129 7.20 -2.45 11.14
CA TRP A 129 5.88 -2.31 11.74
C TRP A 129 4.96 -3.50 11.40
N HIS A 130 5.01 -4.09 10.18
CA HIS A 130 4.28 -5.29 9.81
C HIS A 130 4.74 -6.51 10.63
N ALA A 131 6.04 -6.65 10.79
CA ALA A 131 6.65 -7.77 11.52
C ALA A 131 6.65 -7.58 13.04
N SER A 132 6.14 -6.45 13.56
CA SER A 132 6.17 -6.12 14.99
C SER A 132 5.38 -7.11 15.85
N LYS A 133 5.81 -7.28 17.11
CA LYS A 133 5.08 -8.08 18.10
C LYS A 133 3.66 -7.54 18.32
N ARG A 134 3.50 -6.22 18.28
CA ARG A 134 2.22 -5.52 18.42
C ARG A 134 1.22 -5.95 17.35
N VAL A 135 1.56 -5.77 16.07
CA VAL A 135 0.66 -6.11 14.94
C VAL A 135 0.33 -7.60 14.91
N ARG A 136 1.30 -8.47 15.21
CA ARG A 136 1.05 -9.93 15.31
C ARG A 136 0.09 -10.27 16.44
N ALA A 137 0.21 -9.63 17.59
CA ALA A 137 -0.69 -9.82 18.73
C ALA A 137 -2.11 -9.32 18.39
N TRP A 138 -2.20 -8.16 17.74
CA TRP A 138 -3.46 -7.60 17.27
C TRP A 138 -4.16 -8.55 16.29
N ILE A 139 -3.46 -9.04 15.24
CA ILE A 139 -4.04 -10.02 14.28
C ILE A 139 -4.55 -11.27 15.02
N LYS A 140 -3.80 -11.77 16.00
CA LYS A 140 -4.24 -12.93 16.79
C LYS A 140 -5.52 -12.63 17.59
N GLY A 141 -5.63 -11.46 18.21
CA GLY A 141 -6.81 -10.99 18.93
C GLY A 141 -8.01 -10.81 18.00
N HIS A 142 -7.80 -10.07 16.90
CA HIS A 142 -8.78 -9.86 15.85
C HIS A 142 -9.35 -11.19 15.31
N ASN A 143 -8.49 -12.14 14.97
CA ASN A 143 -8.91 -13.44 14.45
C ASN A 143 -9.74 -14.26 15.47
N ARG A 144 -9.46 -14.11 16.77
CA ARG A 144 -10.24 -14.73 17.82
C ARG A 144 -11.65 -14.13 17.88
N ALA A 145 -11.74 -12.80 17.89
CA ALA A 145 -13.01 -12.08 17.87
C ALA A 145 -13.81 -12.37 16.58
N ALA A 146 -13.16 -12.29 15.42
CA ALA A 146 -13.78 -12.59 14.13
C ALA A 146 -14.31 -14.04 14.05
N LYS A 147 -13.60 -15.02 14.64
CA LYS A 147 -14.08 -16.41 14.70
C LYS A 147 -15.36 -16.52 15.53
N ALA A 148 -15.46 -15.79 16.64
CA ALA A 148 -16.65 -15.81 17.51
C ALA A 148 -17.84 -15.10 16.88
N ALA A 149 -17.60 -13.97 16.18
CA ALA A 149 -18.65 -13.11 15.60
C ALA A 149 -18.97 -13.42 14.12
N GLY A 150 -18.32 -14.39 13.50
CA GLY A 150 -18.49 -14.67 12.07
C GLY A 150 -17.84 -13.63 11.14
N GLY A 151 -16.89 -12.85 11.63
CA GLY A 151 -16.19 -11.82 10.89
C GLY A 151 -15.07 -12.32 9.98
N VAL A 152 -14.37 -11.38 9.32
CA VAL A 152 -13.25 -11.66 8.41
C VAL A 152 -11.98 -11.97 9.19
N ARG A 153 -11.40 -13.14 8.98
CA ARG A 153 -10.12 -13.54 9.58
C ARG A 153 -8.95 -13.18 8.67
N ILE A 154 -7.82 -12.80 9.25
CA ILE A 154 -6.60 -12.44 8.52
C ILE A 154 -5.62 -13.60 8.57
N VAL A 155 -5.13 -14.03 7.41
CA VAL A 155 -4.04 -15.00 7.23
C VAL A 155 -2.86 -14.27 6.60
N ALA A 156 -1.90 -13.85 7.40
CA ALA A 156 -0.75 -13.08 6.95
C ALA A 156 0.35 -13.97 6.35
N CYS A 157 0.91 -13.54 5.23
CA CYS A 157 2.04 -14.15 4.54
C CYS A 157 3.08 -13.08 4.19
N PHE A 158 4.25 -13.18 4.80
CA PHE A 158 5.36 -12.28 4.51
C PHE A 158 6.12 -12.69 3.25
N LEU A 159 6.34 -11.74 2.37
CA LEU A 159 7.20 -11.90 1.21
C LEU A 159 8.67 -12.13 1.62
N PRO A 160 9.50 -12.72 0.75
CA PRO A 160 10.94 -12.74 0.99
C PRO A 160 11.51 -11.32 1.11
N VAL A 161 12.55 -11.16 1.91
CA VAL A 161 13.24 -9.87 2.05
C VAL A 161 13.82 -9.44 0.70
N LYS A 162 13.73 -8.15 0.39
CA LYS A 162 14.20 -7.56 -0.89
C LYS A 162 13.60 -8.21 -2.14
N SER A 163 12.30 -8.50 -2.11
CA SER A 163 11.60 -9.13 -3.24
C SER A 163 10.33 -8.37 -3.63
N PRO A 164 10.41 -7.03 -3.92
CA PRO A 164 9.24 -6.23 -4.26
C PRO A 164 8.53 -6.73 -5.53
N TRP A 165 9.27 -7.31 -6.48
CA TRP A 165 8.67 -7.91 -7.70
C TRP A 165 7.67 -9.05 -7.42
N LEU A 166 7.63 -9.58 -6.21
CA LEU A 166 6.64 -10.57 -5.79
C LEU A 166 5.35 -9.92 -5.23
N ASN A 167 5.30 -8.59 -5.13
CA ASN A 167 4.14 -7.83 -4.69
C ASN A 167 3.48 -7.12 -5.89
N PRO A 168 2.35 -7.62 -6.41
CA PRO A 168 1.67 -7.03 -7.57
C PRO A 168 1.16 -5.60 -7.38
N ILE A 169 1.14 -5.07 -6.18
CA ILE A 169 0.75 -3.68 -5.92
C ILE A 169 1.84 -2.67 -6.35
N GLU A 170 3.10 -3.06 -6.34
CA GLU A 170 4.22 -2.18 -6.69
C GLU A 170 4.12 -1.56 -8.10
N PRO A 171 3.82 -2.32 -9.17
CA PRO A 171 3.57 -1.73 -10.47
C PRO A 171 2.37 -0.77 -10.48
N LYS A 172 1.36 -1.00 -9.66
CA LYS A 172 0.20 -0.09 -9.53
C LYS A 172 0.66 1.27 -9.00
N TRP A 173 1.51 1.28 -7.96
CA TRP A 173 2.10 2.51 -7.44
C TRP A 173 2.90 3.26 -8.48
N ALA A 174 3.75 2.56 -9.23
CA ALA A 174 4.58 3.17 -10.28
C ALA A 174 3.73 3.84 -11.39
N HIS A 175 2.63 3.21 -11.80
CA HIS A 175 1.70 3.77 -12.78
C HIS A 175 0.91 4.95 -12.20
N GLY A 176 0.37 4.83 -10.98
CA GLY A 176 -0.34 5.90 -10.31
C GLY A 176 0.53 7.15 -10.13
N LYS A 177 1.78 6.99 -9.68
CA LYS A 177 2.71 8.12 -9.53
C LYS A 177 2.92 8.90 -10.82
N LYS A 178 2.91 8.23 -11.96
CA LYS A 178 3.01 8.93 -13.26
C LYS A 178 1.71 9.63 -13.65
N ALA A 179 0.56 9.07 -13.28
CA ALA A 179 -0.74 9.60 -13.66
C ALA A 179 -1.17 10.81 -12.82
N VAL A 180 -0.79 10.86 -11.53
CA VAL A 180 -1.23 11.93 -10.61
C VAL A 180 -0.29 13.13 -10.56
N VAL A 181 0.90 13.03 -11.17
CA VAL A 181 1.85 14.17 -11.16
C VAL A 181 1.30 15.39 -11.90
N GLU A 182 1.65 16.57 -11.41
CA GLU A 182 1.42 17.85 -12.08
C GLU A 182 2.78 18.50 -12.34
N PRO A 183 3.26 18.52 -13.61
CA PRO A 183 4.61 18.99 -13.92
C PRO A 183 4.78 20.51 -13.82
N GLU A 184 3.68 21.28 -13.88
CA GLU A 184 3.75 22.72 -13.98
C GLU A 184 3.69 23.44 -12.63
N ARG A 185 3.07 22.83 -11.62
CA ARG A 185 2.87 23.44 -10.32
C ARG A 185 2.97 22.46 -9.16
N LEU A 186 3.14 22.99 -7.96
CA LEU A 186 3.00 22.25 -6.71
C LEU A 186 1.51 21.96 -6.46
N LEU A 187 1.18 20.70 -6.14
CA LEU A 187 -0.16 20.32 -5.70
C LEU A 187 -0.35 20.60 -4.20
N SER A 188 -1.57 20.89 -3.76
CA SER A 188 -1.92 20.83 -2.34
C SER A 188 -2.03 19.36 -1.88
N ALA A 189 -2.02 19.14 -0.56
CA ALA A 189 -2.21 17.81 0.01
C ALA A 189 -3.57 17.22 -0.39
N ASP A 190 -4.62 18.04 -0.40
CA ASP A 190 -5.97 17.60 -0.81
C ASP A 190 -6.05 17.24 -2.29
N GLU A 191 -5.41 18.02 -3.16
CA GLU A 191 -5.35 17.71 -4.59
C GLU A 191 -4.65 16.37 -4.84
N VAL A 192 -3.55 16.08 -4.13
CA VAL A 192 -2.88 14.78 -4.24
C VAL A 192 -3.80 13.66 -3.77
N ARG A 193 -4.47 13.82 -2.62
CA ARG A 193 -5.43 12.81 -2.11
C ARG A 193 -6.54 12.54 -3.13
N SER A 194 -7.17 13.60 -3.63
CA SER A 194 -8.25 13.47 -4.62
C SER A 194 -7.78 12.76 -5.88
N ARG A 195 -6.70 13.21 -6.50
CA ARG A 195 -6.18 12.60 -7.73
C ARG A 195 -5.82 11.13 -7.56
N VAL A 196 -5.24 10.75 -6.41
CA VAL A 196 -4.90 9.35 -6.12
C VAL A 196 -6.17 8.52 -5.94
N CYS A 197 -7.14 9.00 -5.15
CA CYS A 197 -8.41 8.29 -4.97
C CYS A 197 -9.15 8.13 -6.29
N ASP A 198 -9.26 9.19 -7.09
CA ASP A 198 -9.92 9.17 -8.40
C ASP A 198 -9.23 8.20 -9.37
N TYR A 199 -7.89 8.22 -9.42
CA TYR A 199 -7.13 7.32 -10.28
C TYR A 199 -7.38 5.84 -9.98
N TYR A 200 -7.51 5.48 -8.70
CA TYR A 200 -7.78 4.09 -8.30
C TYR A 200 -9.26 3.76 -8.12
N GLY A 201 -10.16 4.73 -8.32
CA GLY A 201 -11.59 4.56 -8.10
C GLY A 201 -11.92 4.30 -6.63
N CYS A 202 -11.20 4.92 -5.71
CA CYS A 202 -11.37 4.76 -4.28
C CYS A 202 -12.19 5.88 -3.66
N GLU A 203 -12.81 5.61 -2.52
CA GLU A 203 -13.53 6.63 -1.75
C GLU A 203 -12.57 7.66 -1.15
N HIS A 204 -13.04 8.91 -1.10
CA HIS A 204 -12.34 10.00 -0.41
C HIS A 204 -12.69 9.93 1.08
N LEU A 205 -11.80 9.38 1.86
CA LEU A 205 -11.96 9.19 3.30
C LEU A 205 -10.94 10.04 4.08
N GLU A 206 -11.34 10.46 5.28
CA GLU A 206 -10.42 11.15 6.18
C GLU A 206 -9.16 10.30 6.47
N PRO A 207 -7.97 10.93 6.51
CA PRO A 207 -6.75 10.20 6.80
C PRO A 207 -6.81 9.47 8.15
N LEU A 208 -6.19 8.30 8.21
CA LEU A 208 -5.95 7.62 9.47
C LEU A 208 -4.98 8.45 10.31
N THR A 209 -5.31 8.66 11.58
CA THR A 209 -4.48 9.40 12.53
C THR A 209 -3.90 8.46 13.56
N GLN A 210 -2.66 8.70 13.96
CA GLN A 210 -2.13 8.07 15.16
C GLN A 210 -2.83 8.71 16.36
N LEU A 211 -3.56 7.91 17.15
CA LEU A 211 -4.10 8.40 18.42
C LEU A 211 -2.92 8.83 19.31
N SER A 212 -2.97 10.05 19.80
CA SER A 212 -2.01 10.53 20.80
C SER A 212 -2.13 9.65 22.04
N ALA A 213 -1.01 9.08 22.47
CA ALA A 213 -0.93 8.26 23.68
C ALA A 213 -1.04 9.14 24.92
#